data_ce73f73b77518981f83e32c480e98703
#
_entry.id   ce73f73b77518981f83e32c480e98703
#
_cell.length_a   1.000
_cell.length_b   1.000
_cell.length_c   1.000
_cell.angle_alpha   90.00
_cell.angle_beta   90.00
_cell.angle_gamma   90.00
#
_symmetry.space_group_name_H-M   'P 1'
#
loop_
_entity.id
_entity.type
_entity.pdbx_description
1 polymer ?
#
loop_
_entity_poly.entity_id
_entity_poly.type
_entity_poly.pdbx_seq_one_letter_code
_entity_poly.pdbx_strand_id
1 'polypeptide(L)'
;MRRLIGFCVVLWIGIALQAQSLYPDFSKMNFGCDGNSITAGEQWSKTVVDLLGFATHHNVAVGSATWACHSDTQDYGSAGFAGISGGWRPTEDSHELQMRHNNVSKVHIQKFIAEVENGQYPVPDVFVFSMGTNDKNLGSAEESLKGKTLAEVDVTTMAGGARWAIQTILEHYPKCRVFVCTPIQTGDVTRNERNLEKIAILREICRA
;
A
#
# COMPACT_ATOMS: atom_id res chain seq x y z
N MET A 1 -47.56 35.84 -9.75
CA MET A 1 -47.14 34.68 -8.95
C MET A 1 -46.52 33.54 -9.75
N ARG A 2 -46.83 33.28 -11.03
CA ARG A 2 -46.24 32.15 -11.81
C ARG A 2 -44.75 32.27 -12.17
N ARG A 3 -44.16 33.46 -12.17
CA ARG A 3 -42.73 33.64 -12.55
C ARG A 3 -41.71 33.42 -11.42
N LEU A 4 -42.15 33.54 -10.15
CA LEU A 4 -41.25 33.27 -8.99
C LEU A 4 -41.00 31.77 -8.74
N ILE A 5 -41.98 30.91 -9.03
CA ILE A 5 -41.85 29.47 -8.81
C ILE A 5 -40.80 28.83 -9.75
N GLY A 6 -40.73 29.32 -11.00
CA GLY A 6 -39.75 28.85 -11.96
C GLY A 6 -38.31 29.15 -11.56
N PHE A 7 -38.06 30.32 -10.94
CA PHE A 7 -36.72 30.73 -10.50
C PHE A 7 -36.20 29.93 -9.31
N CYS A 8 -37.07 29.58 -8.36
CA CYS A 8 -36.71 28.73 -7.23
C CYS A 8 -36.38 27.29 -7.62
N VAL A 9 -37.10 26.72 -8.60
CA VAL A 9 -36.84 25.35 -9.07
C VAL A 9 -35.52 25.25 -9.81
N VAL A 10 -35.17 26.23 -10.65
CA VAL A 10 -33.90 26.27 -11.37
C VAL A 10 -32.73 26.47 -10.39
N LEU A 11 -32.90 27.29 -9.35
CA LEU A 11 -31.87 27.50 -8.30
C LEU A 11 -31.63 26.22 -7.48
N TRP A 12 -32.69 25.50 -7.13
CA TRP A 12 -32.59 24.22 -6.40
C TRP A 12 -31.92 23.12 -7.24
N ILE A 13 -32.24 23.00 -8.51
CA ILE A 13 -31.59 22.06 -9.43
C ILE A 13 -30.10 22.42 -9.60
N GLY A 14 -29.77 23.71 -9.71
CA GLY A 14 -28.39 24.18 -9.81
C GLY A 14 -27.56 23.86 -8.55
N ILE A 15 -28.13 24.04 -7.36
CA ILE A 15 -27.47 23.72 -6.08
C ILE A 15 -27.30 22.19 -5.93
N ALA A 16 -28.30 21.41 -6.30
CA ALA A 16 -28.22 19.94 -6.25
C ALA A 16 -27.15 19.39 -7.22
N LEU A 17 -27.03 19.96 -8.41
CA LEU A 17 -25.98 19.59 -9.37
C LEU A 17 -24.58 19.99 -8.93
N GLN A 18 -24.42 21.12 -8.22
CA GLN A 18 -23.13 21.51 -7.64
C GLN A 18 -22.76 20.68 -6.41
N ALA A 19 -23.73 20.24 -5.61
CA ALA A 19 -23.47 19.37 -4.46
C ALA A 19 -22.97 17.98 -4.87
N GLN A 20 -23.38 17.45 -6.00
CA GLN A 20 -22.89 16.17 -6.55
C GLN A 20 -21.42 16.22 -7.00
N SER A 21 -20.83 17.40 -7.23
CA SER A 21 -19.44 17.52 -7.69
C SER A 21 -18.41 17.63 -6.58
N LEU A 22 -18.82 17.65 -5.30
CA LEU A 22 -17.93 17.82 -4.15
C LEU A 22 -17.22 16.52 -3.70
N TYR A 23 -17.70 15.37 -4.13
CA TYR A 23 -17.10 14.08 -3.80
C TYR A 23 -16.55 13.40 -5.04
N PRO A 24 -15.39 12.74 -4.96
CA PRO A 24 -14.87 11.97 -6.08
C PRO A 24 -15.80 10.83 -6.45
N ASP A 25 -15.98 10.62 -7.74
CA ASP A 25 -16.73 9.49 -8.29
C ASP A 25 -15.83 8.25 -8.26
N PHE A 26 -15.85 7.51 -7.15
CA PHE A 26 -15.02 6.32 -6.96
C PHE A 26 -15.31 5.23 -7.98
N SER A 27 -16.49 5.21 -8.63
CA SER A 27 -16.82 4.22 -9.66
C SER A 27 -15.96 4.33 -10.93
N LYS A 28 -15.19 5.41 -11.05
CA LYS A 28 -14.22 5.67 -12.13
C LYS A 28 -12.77 5.55 -11.65
N MET A 29 -12.55 5.21 -10.39
CA MET A 29 -11.23 5.13 -9.78
C MET A 29 -10.81 3.69 -9.53
N ASN A 30 -9.54 3.43 -9.68
CA ASN A 30 -8.92 2.13 -9.52
C ASN A 30 -8.20 2.04 -8.17
N PHE A 31 -8.44 0.96 -7.43
CA PHE A 31 -7.87 0.73 -6.12
C PHE A 31 -6.79 -0.35 -6.17
N GLY A 32 -5.59 -0.02 -5.69
CA GLY A 32 -4.50 -0.94 -5.47
C GLY A 32 -4.15 -1.07 -3.98
N CYS A 33 -3.67 -2.21 -3.55
CA CYS A 33 -3.14 -2.35 -2.20
C CYS A 33 -2.04 -3.42 -2.09
N ASP A 34 -1.16 -3.19 -1.10
CA ASP A 34 -0.16 -4.14 -0.63
C ASP A 34 -0.20 -4.25 0.90
N GLY A 35 0.25 -5.38 1.43
CA GLY A 35 0.25 -5.63 2.86
C GLY A 35 0.64 -7.04 3.24
N ASN A 36 0.44 -7.35 4.51
CA ASN A 36 0.68 -8.68 5.08
C ASN A 36 -0.61 -9.54 5.09
N SER A 37 -0.66 -10.56 5.96
CA SER A 37 -1.79 -11.50 6.07
C SER A 37 -3.15 -10.83 6.28
N ILE A 38 -3.20 -9.66 6.93
CA ILE A 38 -4.44 -8.91 7.18
C ILE A 38 -5.01 -8.36 5.87
N THR A 39 -4.13 -7.90 4.98
CA THR A 39 -4.51 -7.40 3.65
C THR A 39 -4.71 -8.53 2.65
N ALA A 40 -3.86 -9.57 2.70
CA ALA A 40 -3.98 -10.75 1.85
C ALA A 40 -5.33 -11.49 2.01
N GLY A 41 -5.94 -11.42 3.19
CA GLY A 41 -7.29 -11.94 3.44
C GLY A 41 -8.42 -11.14 2.82
N GLU A 42 -8.14 -10.01 2.18
CA GLU A 42 -9.04 -9.12 1.44
C GLU A 42 -10.19 -8.49 2.24
N GLN A 43 -10.43 -8.88 3.48
CA GLN A 43 -11.61 -8.45 4.24
C GLN A 43 -11.78 -6.92 4.27
N TRP A 44 -10.76 -6.19 4.71
CA TRP A 44 -10.86 -4.73 4.79
C TRP A 44 -10.77 -4.06 3.41
N SER A 45 -9.85 -4.50 2.54
CA SER A 45 -9.62 -3.87 1.23
C SER A 45 -10.83 -4.06 0.31
N LYS A 46 -11.39 -5.28 0.27
CA LYS A 46 -12.62 -5.54 -0.45
C LYS A 46 -13.81 -4.76 0.12
N THR A 47 -13.92 -4.67 1.45
CA THR A 47 -14.98 -3.87 2.09
C THR A 47 -14.89 -2.39 1.70
N VAL A 48 -13.69 -1.81 1.67
CA VAL A 48 -13.48 -0.42 1.21
C VAL A 48 -13.89 -0.25 -0.24
N VAL A 49 -13.45 -1.17 -1.12
CA VAL A 49 -13.79 -1.13 -2.54
C VAL A 49 -15.31 -1.22 -2.75
N ASP A 50 -15.97 -2.16 -2.09
CA ASP A 50 -17.42 -2.37 -2.22
C ASP A 50 -18.23 -1.19 -1.66
N LEU A 51 -17.85 -0.65 -0.49
CA LEU A 51 -18.56 0.47 0.16
C LEU A 51 -18.40 1.79 -0.58
N LEU A 52 -17.23 2.07 -1.13
CA LEU A 52 -16.97 3.30 -1.88
C LEU A 52 -17.27 3.16 -3.38
N GLY A 53 -17.45 1.94 -3.86
CA GLY A 53 -17.79 1.65 -5.24
C GLY A 53 -16.64 1.84 -6.22
N PHE A 54 -15.39 1.52 -5.83
CA PHE A 54 -14.25 1.56 -6.75
C PHE A 54 -14.46 0.66 -7.97
N ALA A 55 -13.94 1.10 -9.12
CA ALA A 55 -14.04 0.36 -10.38
C ALA A 55 -13.26 -0.96 -10.37
N THR A 56 -12.13 -1.01 -9.68
CA THR A 56 -11.26 -2.19 -9.61
C THR A 56 -10.67 -2.39 -8.22
N HIS A 57 -10.23 -3.63 -7.96
CA HIS A 57 -9.49 -4.04 -6.76
C HIS A 57 -8.28 -4.87 -7.16
N HIS A 58 -7.07 -4.30 -7.04
CA HIS A 58 -5.82 -5.00 -7.32
C HIS A 58 -5.01 -5.16 -6.01
N ASN A 59 -5.03 -6.35 -5.44
CA ASN A 59 -4.38 -6.71 -4.18
C ASN A 59 -3.18 -7.61 -4.43
N VAL A 60 -1.97 -7.14 -4.11
CA VAL A 60 -0.72 -7.91 -4.21
C VAL A 60 -0.18 -8.35 -2.85
N ALA A 61 -0.93 -8.13 -1.78
CA ALA A 61 -0.54 -8.49 -0.43
C ALA A 61 -0.38 -10.00 -0.24
N VAL A 62 0.58 -10.40 0.58
CA VAL A 62 0.87 -11.80 0.90
C VAL A 62 1.06 -11.98 2.41
N GLY A 63 0.67 -13.15 2.92
CA GLY A 63 0.87 -13.51 4.33
C GLY A 63 2.34 -13.40 4.75
N SER A 64 2.58 -12.96 5.99
CA SER A 64 3.91 -12.78 6.58
C SER A 64 4.80 -11.69 5.95
N ALA A 65 4.30 -10.92 5.00
CA ALA A 65 5.09 -9.89 4.31
C ALA A 65 5.65 -8.82 5.26
N THR A 66 6.82 -8.28 4.85
CA THR A 66 7.55 -7.19 5.51
C THR A 66 7.83 -6.07 4.52
N TRP A 67 8.07 -4.85 5.02
CA TRP A 67 8.69 -3.78 4.24
C TRP A 67 10.13 -4.15 3.88
N ALA A 68 10.89 -4.62 4.89
CA ALA A 68 12.28 -4.99 4.74
C ALA A 68 12.44 -6.22 3.85
N CYS A 69 13.36 -6.15 2.89
CA CYS A 69 13.90 -7.31 2.21
C CYS A 69 14.82 -8.09 3.15
N HIS A 70 15.01 -9.37 2.90
CA HIS A 70 16.01 -10.19 3.59
C HIS A 70 17.35 -10.21 2.83
N SER A 71 17.33 -9.76 1.57
CA SER A 71 18.49 -9.53 0.73
C SER A 71 18.19 -8.36 -0.21
N ASP A 72 19.20 -7.57 -0.54
CA ASP A 72 19.13 -6.51 -1.56
C ASP A 72 18.86 -7.06 -2.97
N THR A 73 19.17 -8.34 -3.20
CA THR A 73 18.95 -9.06 -4.45
C THR A 73 17.56 -9.66 -4.61
N GLN A 74 16.64 -9.45 -3.65
CA GLN A 74 15.26 -9.87 -3.79
C GLN A 74 14.53 -8.98 -4.80
N ASP A 75 14.26 -9.52 -5.97
CA ASP A 75 13.52 -8.86 -7.05
C ASP A 75 12.48 -9.81 -7.66
N TYR A 76 11.38 -9.26 -8.18
CA TYR A 76 10.37 -10.03 -8.87
C TYR A 76 10.95 -10.74 -10.09
N GLY A 77 10.76 -12.04 -10.16
CA GLY A 77 11.29 -12.88 -11.23
C GLY A 77 12.78 -13.23 -11.11
N SER A 78 13.46 -12.87 -10.00
CA SER A 78 14.85 -13.25 -9.77
C SER A 78 15.04 -14.76 -9.70
N ALA A 79 16.16 -15.24 -10.25
CA ALA A 79 16.54 -16.64 -10.12
C ALA A 79 16.80 -17.02 -8.65
N GLY A 80 16.30 -18.17 -8.23
CA GLY A 80 16.47 -18.67 -6.87
C GLY A 80 15.35 -18.31 -5.90
N PHE A 81 14.40 -17.46 -6.29
CA PHE A 81 13.21 -17.18 -5.50
C PHE A 81 11.97 -17.86 -6.10
N ALA A 82 11.16 -18.48 -5.26
CA ALA A 82 9.97 -19.24 -5.68
C ALA A 82 8.82 -18.36 -6.20
N GLY A 83 9.00 -17.05 -6.23
CA GLY A 83 7.95 -16.10 -6.55
C GLY A 83 7.09 -15.74 -5.35
N ILE A 84 6.05 -14.94 -5.57
CA ILE A 84 5.15 -14.54 -4.52
C ILE A 84 4.16 -15.66 -4.26
N SER A 85 4.27 -16.31 -3.13
CA SER A 85 3.27 -17.29 -2.69
C SER A 85 3.02 -17.17 -1.19
N GLY A 86 1.75 -17.08 -0.81
CA GLY A 86 1.34 -17.03 0.58
C GLY A 86 1.08 -18.43 1.14
N GLY A 87 2.00 -19.00 1.79
CA GLY A 87 1.78 -20.26 2.49
C GLY A 87 2.71 -20.36 3.68
N TRP A 88 2.32 -19.79 4.83
CA TRP A 88 3.01 -20.09 6.08
C TRP A 88 2.91 -21.58 6.38
N ARG A 89 4.06 -22.22 6.56
CA ARG A 89 4.13 -23.60 7.07
C ARG A 89 4.70 -23.55 8.48
N PRO A 90 4.09 -24.25 9.46
CA PRO A 90 4.54 -24.23 10.86
C PRO A 90 5.99 -24.65 11.07
N THR A 91 6.58 -25.36 10.11
CA THR A 91 7.94 -25.90 10.17
C THR A 91 9.00 -24.95 9.58
N GLU A 92 8.59 -23.85 8.98
CA GLU A 92 9.50 -22.86 8.38
C GLU A 92 9.63 -21.65 9.31
N ASP A 93 10.85 -21.16 9.50
CA ASP A 93 11.01 -19.88 10.14
C ASP A 93 10.56 -18.76 9.18
N SER A 94 10.18 -17.61 9.74
CA SER A 94 9.64 -16.51 8.96
C SER A 94 10.64 -15.90 7.97
N HIS A 95 11.94 -15.99 8.27
CA HIS A 95 13.01 -15.50 7.40
C HIS A 95 13.15 -16.43 6.17
N GLU A 96 13.27 -17.73 6.39
CA GLU A 96 13.37 -18.71 5.30
C GLU A 96 12.16 -18.65 4.38
N LEU A 97 10.95 -18.54 4.95
CA LEU A 97 9.72 -18.38 4.19
C LEU A 97 9.76 -17.12 3.31
N GLN A 98 10.20 -15.99 3.84
CA GLN A 98 10.25 -14.73 3.12
C GLN A 98 11.33 -14.73 2.03
N MET A 99 12.49 -15.32 2.31
CA MET A 99 13.53 -15.48 1.30
C MET A 99 13.05 -16.34 0.13
N ARG A 100 12.43 -17.47 0.42
CA ARG A 100 11.98 -18.41 -0.60
C ARG A 100 10.78 -17.92 -1.40
N HIS A 101 9.87 -17.21 -0.76
CA HIS A 101 8.61 -16.76 -1.37
C HIS A 101 8.56 -15.29 -1.75
N ASN A 102 9.65 -14.57 -1.58
CA ASN A 102 9.69 -13.13 -1.89
C ASN A 102 8.57 -12.31 -1.23
N ASN A 103 8.18 -12.66 0.00
CA ASN A 103 7.10 -11.97 0.72
C ASN A 103 7.59 -10.63 1.30
N VAL A 104 8.05 -9.75 0.44
CA VAL A 104 8.58 -8.42 0.79
C VAL A 104 7.98 -7.36 -0.13
N SER A 105 7.78 -6.16 0.41
CA SER A 105 7.10 -5.09 -0.31
C SER A 105 7.76 -4.76 -1.65
N LYS A 106 9.10 -4.74 -1.73
CA LYS A 106 9.82 -4.49 -2.98
C LYS A 106 9.35 -5.41 -4.11
N VAL A 107 9.28 -6.72 -3.85
CA VAL A 107 8.86 -7.71 -4.85
C VAL A 107 7.37 -7.58 -5.19
N HIS A 108 6.53 -7.28 -4.18
CA HIS A 108 5.10 -7.05 -4.42
C HIS A 108 4.85 -5.85 -5.32
N ILE A 109 5.56 -4.74 -5.10
CA ILE A 109 5.42 -3.53 -5.90
C ILE A 109 5.95 -3.73 -7.32
N GLN A 110 7.07 -4.43 -7.49
CA GLN A 110 7.56 -4.80 -8.82
C GLN A 110 6.55 -5.66 -9.59
N LYS A 111 5.93 -6.64 -8.92
CA LYS A 111 4.85 -7.44 -9.48
C LYS A 111 3.64 -6.58 -9.85
N PHE A 112 3.20 -5.70 -8.94
CA PHE A 112 2.08 -4.79 -9.18
C PHE A 112 2.30 -3.95 -10.44
N ILE A 113 3.48 -3.36 -10.57
CA ILE A 113 3.83 -2.54 -11.73
C ILE A 113 3.82 -3.38 -13.00
N ALA A 114 4.45 -4.57 -12.99
CA ALA A 114 4.46 -5.46 -14.15
C ALA A 114 3.05 -5.88 -14.59
N GLU A 115 2.13 -6.13 -13.65
CA GLU A 115 0.74 -6.48 -13.95
C GLU A 115 -0.07 -5.31 -14.53
N VAL A 116 0.25 -4.07 -14.13
CA VAL A 116 -0.32 -2.87 -14.74
C VAL A 116 0.26 -2.61 -16.12
N GLU A 117 1.59 -2.69 -16.28
CA GLU A 117 2.27 -2.44 -17.57
C GLU A 117 1.88 -3.43 -18.66
N ASN A 118 1.61 -4.69 -18.30
CA ASN A 118 1.14 -5.69 -19.26
C ASN A 118 -0.38 -5.68 -19.47
N GLY A 119 -1.11 -4.74 -18.87
CA GLY A 119 -2.53 -4.51 -19.08
C GLY A 119 -3.46 -5.47 -18.33
N GLN A 120 -2.97 -6.24 -17.37
CA GLN A 120 -3.82 -7.10 -16.52
C GLN A 120 -4.68 -6.28 -15.58
N TYR A 121 -4.15 -5.15 -15.09
CA TYR A 121 -4.86 -4.21 -14.24
C TYR A 121 -4.67 -2.77 -14.72
N PRO A 122 -5.63 -1.89 -14.49
CA PRO A 122 -5.49 -0.47 -14.81
C PRO A 122 -4.54 0.24 -13.81
N VAL A 123 -4.06 1.41 -14.22
CA VAL A 123 -3.27 2.31 -13.36
C VAL A 123 -4.09 2.67 -12.11
N PRO A 124 -3.51 2.60 -10.90
CA PRO A 124 -4.22 2.92 -9.68
C PRO A 124 -4.43 4.43 -9.51
N ASP A 125 -5.61 4.84 -9.05
CA ASP A 125 -5.89 6.19 -8.57
C ASP A 125 -5.64 6.31 -7.06
N VAL A 126 -5.82 5.20 -6.35
CA VAL A 126 -5.56 5.06 -4.91
C VAL A 126 -4.74 3.81 -4.66
N PHE A 127 -3.68 3.94 -3.87
CA PHE A 127 -2.88 2.79 -3.42
C PHE A 127 -2.74 2.81 -1.90
N VAL A 128 -2.98 1.68 -1.25
CA VAL A 128 -2.93 1.56 0.21
C VAL A 128 -1.91 0.51 0.63
N PHE A 129 -0.93 0.93 1.41
CA PHE A 129 -0.03 0.03 2.12
C PHE A 129 -0.54 -0.27 3.53
N SER A 130 -0.60 -1.54 3.90
CA SER A 130 -1.00 -1.99 5.25
C SER A 130 -0.09 -3.11 5.73
N MET A 131 1.11 -2.73 6.18
CA MET A 131 2.12 -3.67 6.69
C MET A 131 3.00 -3.04 7.78
N GLY A 132 4.06 -3.74 8.20
CA GLY A 132 4.99 -3.30 9.24
C GLY A 132 4.95 -4.18 10.50
N THR A 133 3.88 -4.93 10.71
CA THR A 133 3.71 -5.79 11.88
C THR A 133 4.83 -6.84 12.00
N ASN A 134 5.28 -7.39 10.87
CA ASN A 134 6.24 -8.50 10.81
C ASN A 134 7.70 -8.04 10.78
N ASP A 135 7.95 -6.75 10.53
CA ASP A 135 9.30 -6.20 10.44
C ASP A 135 10.06 -6.29 11.77
N LYS A 136 11.31 -6.73 11.71
CA LYS A 136 12.23 -6.86 12.84
C LYS A 136 13.43 -5.93 12.72
N ASN A 137 14.00 -5.78 11.52
CA ASN A 137 15.09 -4.87 11.22
C ASN A 137 14.50 -3.51 10.82
N LEU A 138 14.46 -2.54 11.75
CA LEU A 138 13.74 -1.29 11.54
C LEU A 138 14.51 -0.28 10.73
N GLY A 139 15.82 -0.16 10.95
CA GLY A 139 16.62 0.93 10.40
C GLY A 139 16.17 2.30 10.91
N SER A 140 16.62 3.35 10.24
CA SER A 140 16.32 4.74 10.59
C SER A 140 15.70 5.47 9.39
N ALA A 141 14.65 6.25 9.63
CA ALA A 141 14.07 7.11 8.61
C ALA A 141 15.10 8.14 8.10
N GLU A 142 15.86 8.77 9.00
CA GLU A 142 16.91 9.72 8.65
C GLU A 142 17.93 9.12 7.67
N GLU A 143 18.47 7.93 7.98
CA GLU A 143 19.44 7.27 7.10
C GLU A 143 18.84 6.85 5.76
N SER A 144 17.57 6.46 5.74
CA SER A 144 16.90 6.10 4.50
C SER A 144 16.64 7.31 3.60
N LEU A 145 16.39 8.50 4.19
CA LEU A 145 16.05 9.73 3.48
C LEU A 145 17.26 10.56 3.06
N LYS A 146 18.37 10.49 3.80
CA LYS A 146 19.51 11.40 3.68
C LYS A 146 20.26 11.24 2.36
N GLY A 147 19.97 12.14 1.40
CA GLY A 147 20.77 12.32 0.18
C GLY A 147 20.90 11.09 -0.73
N LYS A 148 20.11 10.06 -0.50
CA LYS A 148 20.16 8.81 -1.27
C LYS A 148 19.12 8.80 -2.39
N THR A 149 19.52 8.34 -3.56
CA THR A 149 18.59 7.91 -4.60
C THR A 149 17.91 6.60 -4.21
N LEU A 150 16.83 6.21 -4.88
CA LEU A 150 16.17 4.93 -4.60
C LEU A 150 17.10 3.71 -4.77
N ALA A 151 18.07 3.80 -5.67
CA ALA A 151 19.04 2.73 -5.89
C ALA A 151 20.04 2.56 -4.72
N GLU A 152 20.20 3.60 -3.89
CA GLU A 152 21.14 3.61 -2.76
C GLU A 152 20.46 3.34 -1.41
N VAL A 153 19.13 3.21 -1.42
CA VAL A 153 18.37 2.93 -0.19
C VAL A 153 18.62 1.50 0.26
N ASP A 154 18.97 1.32 1.53
CA ASP A 154 19.08 -0.01 2.12
C ASP A 154 17.70 -0.64 2.33
N VAL A 155 17.23 -1.37 1.35
CA VAL A 155 15.93 -2.05 1.37
C VAL A 155 15.88 -3.22 2.35
N THR A 156 16.99 -3.60 2.99
CA THR A 156 16.99 -4.67 4.01
C THR A 156 16.49 -4.17 5.37
N THR A 157 16.23 -2.88 5.50
CA THR A 157 15.58 -2.27 6.66
C THR A 157 14.11 -1.93 6.38
N MET A 158 13.28 -1.89 7.43
CA MET A 158 11.88 -1.45 7.30
C MET A 158 11.78 -0.02 6.76
N ALA A 159 12.63 0.88 7.27
CA ALA A 159 12.67 2.28 6.81
C ALA A 159 12.99 2.38 5.33
N GLY A 160 14.04 1.67 4.89
CA GLY A 160 14.45 1.69 3.50
C GLY A 160 13.46 1.00 2.57
N GLY A 161 12.94 -0.17 2.95
CA GLY A 161 11.92 -0.88 2.18
C GLY A 161 10.62 -0.07 2.02
N ALA A 162 10.16 0.58 3.10
CA ALA A 162 8.99 1.44 3.06
C ALA A 162 9.21 2.67 2.15
N ARG A 163 10.33 3.38 2.29
CA ARG A 163 10.67 4.48 1.40
C ARG A 163 10.70 4.04 -0.06
N TRP A 164 11.42 2.94 -0.33
CA TRP A 164 11.55 2.42 -1.69
C TRP A 164 10.19 2.13 -2.32
N ALA A 165 9.33 1.40 -1.61
CA ALA A 165 8.02 1.00 -2.13
C ALA A 165 7.08 2.18 -2.35
N ILE A 166 7.00 3.11 -1.38
CA ILE A 166 6.14 4.29 -1.46
C ILE A 166 6.59 5.19 -2.62
N GLN A 167 7.88 5.51 -2.70
CA GLN A 167 8.42 6.40 -3.71
C GLN A 167 8.33 5.76 -5.10
N THR A 168 8.56 4.45 -5.24
CA THR A 168 8.41 3.73 -6.51
C THR A 168 6.98 3.83 -7.05
N ILE A 169 5.95 3.67 -6.21
CA ILE A 169 4.55 3.87 -6.64
C ILE A 169 4.30 5.31 -7.07
N LEU A 170 4.81 6.30 -6.35
CA LEU A 170 4.63 7.71 -6.68
C LEU A 170 5.36 8.12 -7.97
N GLU A 171 6.54 7.55 -8.24
CA GLU A 171 7.30 7.80 -9.47
C GLU A 171 6.64 7.18 -10.71
N HIS A 172 6.12 5.94 -10.59
CA HIS A 172 5.42 5.27 -11.70
C HIS A 172 4.01 5.85 -11.93
N TYR A 173 3.32 6.23 -10.87
CA TYR A 173 1.94 6.71 -10.90
C TYR A 173 1.79 8.06 -10.20
N PRO A 174 2.29 9.18 -10.77
CA PRO A 174 2.35 10.48 -10.09
C PRO A 174 0.99 11.08 -9.70
N LYS A 175 -0.10 10.56 -10.25
CA LYS A 175 -1.47 10.98 -9.93
C LYS A 175 -2.12 10.08 -8.87
N CYS A 176 -1.47 8.98 -8.50
CA CYS A 176 -1.97 8.05 -7.50
C CYS A 176 -1.89 8.67 -6.10
N ARG A 177 -2.96 8.54 -5.33
CA ARG A 177 -2.96 8.91 -3.91
C ARG A 177 -2.53 7.71 -3.09
N VAL A 178 -1.39 7.84 -2.41
CA VAL A 178 -0.84 6.77 -1.58
C VAL A 178 -1.22 6.98 -0.12
N PHE A 179 -1.73 5.94 0.51
CA PHE A 179 -2.03 5.88 1.94
C PHE A 179 -1.19 4.79 2.58
N VAL A 180 -0.63 5.09 3.76
CA VAL A 180 0.15 4.13 4.54
C VAL A 180 -0.55 3.92 5.88
N CYS A 181 -1.08 2.72 6.08
CA CYS A 181 -1.66 2.32 7.35
C CYS A 181 -0.54 1.92 8.32
N THR A 182 -0.62 2.42 9.54
CA THR A 182 0.30 2.03 10.61
C THR A 182 -0.01 0.63 11.13
N PRO A 183 0.97 -0.11 11.68
CA PRO A 183 0.71 -1.38 12.35
C PRO A 183 -0.38 -1.25 13.42
N ILE A 184 -1.31 -2.21 13.43
CA ILE A 184 -2.40 -2.23 14.40
C ILE A 184 -1.91 -2.62 15.79
N GLN A 185 -2.57 -2.08 16.81
CA GLN A 185 -2.37 -2.49 18.19
C GLN A 185 -2.89 -3.90 18.45
N THR A 186 -2.24 -4.60 19.35
CA THR A 186 -2.59 -5.94 19.80
C THR A 186 -2.82 -5.96 21.31
N GLY A 187 -3.25 -7.08 21.88
CA GLY A 187 -3.33 -7.28 23.33
C GLY A 187 -1.94 -7.41 24.00
N ASP A 188 -0.85 -7.48 23.25
CA ASP A 188 0.51 -7.64 23.74
C ASP A 188 1.20 -6.27 23.87
N VAL A 189 1.54 -5.87 25.12
CA VAL A 189 2.16 -4.57 25.43
C VAL A 189 3.51 -4.43 24.74
N THR A 190 4.38 -5.43 24.81
CA THR A 190 5.73 -5.39 24.21
C THR A 190 5.66 -5.24 22.70
N ARG A 191 4.70 -5.89 22.06
CA ARG A 191 4.46 -5.74 20.62
C ARG A 191 3.97 -4.35 20.28
N ASN A 192 3.13 -3.76 21.12
CA ASN A 192 2.63 -2.39 20.92
C ASN A 192 3.74 -1.34 21.06
N GLU A 193 4.67 -1.51 22.00
CA GLU A 193 5.85 -0.64 22.13
C GLU A 193 6.69 -0.65 20.85
N ARG A 194 7.00 -1.81 20.31
CA ARG A 194 7.68 -1.94 19.00
C ARG A 194 6.88 -1.34 17.86
N ASN A 195 5.56 -1.44 17.88
CA ASN A 195 4.72 -0.82 16.86
C ASN A 195 4.77 0.71 16.93
N LEU A 196 4.92 1.32 18.12
CA LEU A 196 5.10 2.77 18.24
C LEU A 196 6.38 3.26 17.55
N GLU A 197 7.48 2.54 17.68
CA GLU A 197 8.72 2.84 16.96
C GLU A 197 8.55 2.75 15.44
N LYS A 198 7.90 1.69 14.95
CA LYS A 198 7.58 1.51 13.53
C LYS A 198 6.67 2.63 12.99
N ILE A 199 5.68 3.03 13.79
CA ILE A 199 4.78 4.13 13.46
C ILE A 199 5.54 5.45 13.32
N ALA A 200 6.51 5.73 14.22
CA ALA A 200 7.32 6.92 14.14
C ALA A 200 8.14 6.95 12.84
N ILE A 201 8.82 5.86 12.49
CA ILE A 201 9.59 5.71 11.26
C ILE A 201 8.71 5.94 10.03
N LEU A 202 7.55 5.26 9.93
CA LEU A 202 6.64 5.42 8.79
C LEU A 202 6.13 6.86 8.64
N ARG A 203 5.84 7.54 9.77
CA ARG A 203 5.40 8.94 9.73
C ARG A 203 6.48 9.89 9.22
N GLU A 204 7.74 9.66 9.55
CA GLU A 204 8.85 10.46 9.04
C GLU A 204 9.02 10.25 7.53
N ILE A 205 9.01 9.00 7.07
CA ILE A 205 9.09 8.67 5.64
C ILE A 205 7.94 9.29 4.84
N CYS A 206 6.71 9.24 5.35
CA CYS A 206 5.55 9.80 4.67
C CYS A 206 5.50 11.34 4.69
N ARG A 207 6.33 12.03 5.49
CA ARG A 207 6.40 13.50 5.52
C ARG A 207 7.46 14.07 4.59
N ALA A 208 8.43 13.27 4.21
CA ALA A 208 9.52 13.67 3.33
C ALA A 208 9.13 13.61 1.85
#